data_debeed43cca78e5352b9f8ed29b86ca5
#
_entry.id   debeed43cca78e5352b9f8ed29b86ca5
#
_cell.length_a   1.000
_cell.length_b   1.000
_cell.length_c   1.000
_cell.angle_alpha   90.00
_cell.angle_beta   90.00
_cell.angle_gamma   90.00
#
_symmetry.space_group_name_H-M   'P 1'
#
loop_
_entity.id
_entity.type
_entity.pdbx_description
1 polymer ?
#
loop_
_entity_poly.entity_id
_entity_poly.type
_entity_poly.pdbx_seq_one_letter_code
_entity_poly.pdbx_strand_id
1 'polypeptide(L)'
;MSQHLTPAEAEALATYEAYVGQREKILAGDAPWETLSAFFTDDAVFIDPAWGRVEGIDAIRTFLEESMAGLGDWEFPEQWTMVDGDRVVTMFDQRIPGADGEIYTQAGISVLYYAGGGKFSYEMDLMNMAHINEDLKSAQWTPKGDFNMPPRNPVRDYSRKSAT
;
A
#
# COMPACT_ATOMS: atom_id res chain seq x y z
N MET A 1 -19.19 -4.57 20.20
CA MET A 1 -20.06 -5.46 19.39
C MET A 1 -19.17 -6.20 18.40
N SER A 2 -19.06 -7.53 18.51
CA SER A 2 -18.36 -8.33 17.50
C SER A 2 -19.22 -8.30 16.22
N GLN A 3 -18.76 -7.66 15.15
CA GLN A 3 -19.42 -7.76 13.85
C GLN A 3 -19.38 -9.21 13.42
N HIS A 4 -20.54 -9.81 13.18
CA HIS A 4 -20.62 -11.12 12.53
C HIS A 4 -20.32 -10.92 11.05
N LEU A 5 -19.07 -11.20 10.65
CA LEU A 5 -18.68 -11.18 9.25
C LEU A 5 -19.41 -12.32 8.50
N THR A 6 -19.85 -12.03 7.30
CA THR A 6 -20.25 -13.06 6.35
C THR A 6 -19.04 -13.92 5.95
N PRO A 7 -19.23 -15.13 5.39
CA PRO A 7 -18.11 -15.94 4.91
C PRO A 7 -17.22 -15.20 3.88
N ALA A 8 -17.80 -14.40 3.00
CA ALA A 8 -17.05 -13.62 2.01
C ALA A 8 -16.23 -12.50 2.65
N GLU A 9 -16.79 -11.79 3.64
CA GLU A 9 -16.05 -10.76 4.40
C GLU A 9 -14.93 -11.38 5.23
N ALA A 10 -15.14 -12.56 5.82
CA ALA A 10 -14.11 -13.27 6.55
C ALA A 10 -12.95 -13.69 5.62
N GLU A 11 -13.26 -14.12 4.40
CA GLU A 11 -12.24 -14.46 3.38
C GLU A 11 -11.46 -13.22 2.93
N ALA A 12 -12.15 -12.10 2.69
CA ALA A 12 -11.51 -10.82 2.33
C ALA A 12 -10.57 -10.34 3.45
N LEU A 13 -11.01 -10.40 4.71
CA LEU A 13 -10.20 -10.04 5.87
C LEU A 13 -8.98 -10.96 6.01
N ALA A 14 -9.16 -12.27 5.92
CA ALA A 14 -8.05 -13.24 5.98
C ALA A 14 -7.02 -13.03 4.86
N THR A 15 -7.49 -12.66 3.66
CA THR A 15 -6.61 -12.31 2.54
C THR A 15 -5.81 -11.06 2.84
N TYR A 16 -6.46 -10.03 3.43
CA TYR A 16 -5.78 -8.81 3.83
C TYR A 16 -4.75 -9.06 4.95
N GLU A 17 -5.09 -9.86 5.94
CA GLU A 17 -4.14 -10.26 7.01
C GLU A 17 -2.93 -11.00 6.43
N ALA A 18 -3.12 -11.86 5.44
CA ALA A 18 -2.02 -12.51 4.73
C ALA A 18 -1.16 -11.53 3.93
N TYR A 19 -1.79 -10.52 3.30
CA TYR A 19 -1.10 -9.42 2.61
C TYR A 19 -0.22 -8.61 3.59
N VAL A 20 -0.76 -8.23 4.76
CA VAL A 20 -0.01 -7.55 5.82
C VAL A 20 1.14 -8.43 6.32
N GLY A 21 0.89 -9.71 6.57
CA GLY A 21 1.93 -10.66 6.99
C GLY A 21 3.06 -10.82 5.96
N GLN A 22 2.75 -10.72 4.66
CA GLN A 22 3.78 -10.70 3.61
C GLN A 22 4.58 -9.39 3.65
N ARG A 23 3.92 -8.25 3.89
CA ARG A 23 4.60 -6.96 4.04
C ARG A 23 5.54 -6.95 5.25
N GLU A 24 5.15 -7.57 6.37
CA GLU A 24 6.02 -7.72 7.55
C GLU A 24 7.29 -8.53 7.23
N LYS A 25 7.20 -9.60 6.44
CA LYS A 25 8.36 -10.36 5.98
C LYS A 25 9.28 -9.51 5.09
N ILE A 26 8.69 -8.67 4.23
CA ILE A 26 9.45 -7.76 3.38
C ILE A 26 10.22 -6.73 4.23
N LEU A 27 9.54 -6.12 5.21
CA LEU A 27 10.17 -5.16 6.14
C LEU A 27 11.26 -5.80 7.01
N ALA A 28 11.15 -7.11 7.30
CA ALA A 28 12.18 -7.88 7.97
C ALA A 28 13.37 -8.25 7.05
N GLY A 29 13.25 -8.02 5.74
CA GLY A 29 14.27 -8.37 4.75
C GLY A 29 14.19 -9.83 4.24
N ASP A 30 13.11 -10.54 4.56
CA ASP A 30 12.92 -11.97 4.22
C ASP A 30 12.29 -12.17 2.84
N ALA A 31 11.77 -11.11 2.20
CA ALA A 31 11.17 -11.14 0.87
C ALA A 31 11.29 -9.79 0.18
N PRO A 32 11.31 -9.73 -1.16
CA PRO A 32 11.28 -8.47 -1.90
C PRO A 32 9.85 -7.94 -2.09
N TRP A 33 9.72 -6.62 -2.33
CA TRP A 33 8.43 -5.91 -2.40
C TRP A 33 7.50 -6.44 -3.50
N GLU A 34 8.03 -6.82 -4.64
CA GLU A 34 7.24 -7.36 -5.77
C GLU A 34 6.45 -8.63 -5.40
N THR A 35 6.80 -9.31 -4.30
CA THR A 35 6.05 -10.49 -3.82
C THR A 35 4.63 -10.16 -3.38
N LEU A 36 4.32 -8.91 -3.01
CA LEU A 36 2.96 -8.47 -2.74
C LEU A 36 2.05 -8.56 -3.97
N SER A 37 2.61 -8.55 -5.18
CA SER A 37 1.84 -8.71 -6.41
C SER A 37 1.04 -10.02 -6.46
N ALA A 38 1.44 -11.04 -5.70
CA ALA A 38 0.72 -12.31 -5.60
C ALA A 38 -0.72 -12.17 -5.07
N PHE A 39 -1.01 -11.09 -4.36
CA PHE A 39 -2.34 -10.78 -3.81
C PHE A 39 -3.25 -10.03 -4.79
N PHE A 40 -2.84 -9.80 -6.01
CA PHE A 40 -3.63 -9.07 -7.01
C PHE A 40 -4.07 -9.95 -8.18
N THR A 41 -5.22 -9.62 -8.77
CA THR A 41 -5.65 -10.22 -10.04
C THR A 41 -4.76 -9.74 -11.20
N ASP A 42 -4.77 -10.49 -12.31
CA ASP A 42 -3.91 -10.17 -13.47
C ASP A 42 -4.21 -8.80 -14.09
N ASP A 43 -5.46 -8.34 -13.96
CA ASP A 43 -5.95 -7.06 -14.48
C ASP A 43 -6.16 -6.01 -13.38
N ALA A 44 -5.64 -6.20 -12.19
CA ALA A 44 -5.83 -5.30 -11.05
C ALA A 44 -5.38 -3.86 -11.35
N VAL A 45 -5.94 -2.94 -10.58
CA VAL A 45 -5.58 -1.52 -10.59
C VAL A 45 -5.05 -1.13 -9.23
N PHE A 46 -3.90 -0.48 -9.20
CA PHE A 46 -3.32 0.13 -8.01
C PHE A 46 -3.26 1.64 -8.19
N ILE A 47 -3.71 2.39 -7.20
CA ILE A 47 -3.65 3.86 -7.17
C ILE A 47 -2.75 4.29 -6.02
N ASP A 48 -1.65 4.93 -6.35
CA ASP A 48 -0.72 5.49 -5.37
C ASP A 48 -0.78 7.03 -5.42
N PRO A 49 -0.73 7.75 -4.28
CA PRO A 49 -0.85 9.19 -4.26
C PRO A 49 0.30 9.93 -4.96
N ALA A 50 1.48 9.33 -5.05
CA ALA A 50 2.65 9.90 -5.72
C ALA A 50 2.85 9.34 -7.14
N TRP A 51 2.69 8.02 -7.32
CA TRP A 51 2.94 7.33 -8.59
C TRP A 51 1.72 7.32 -9.51
N GLY A 52 0.51 7.54 -8.97
CA GLY A 52 -0.74 7.56 -9.72
C GLY A 52 -1.28 6.16 -10.01
N ARG A 53 -1.93 6.01 -11.17
CA ARG A 53 -2.60 4.78 -11.60
C ARG A 53 -1.63 3.80 -12.24
N VAL A 54 -1.64 2.57 -11.75
CA VAL A 54 -0.88 1.43 -12.28
C VAL A 54 -1.87 0.32 -12.60
N GLU A 55 -1.82 -0.25 -13.80
CA GLU A 55 -2.76 -1.28 -14.27
C GLU A 55 -2.07 -2.56 -14.72
N GLY A 56 -2.59 -3.68 -14.26
CA GLY A 56 -2.14 -5.01 -14.61
C GLY A 56 -0.99 -5.50 -13.74
N ILE A 57 -0.92 -6.82 -13.58
CA ILE A 57 -0.05 -7.47 -12.61
C ILE A 57 1.44 -7.19 -12.83
N ASP A 58 1.89 -7.14 -14.08
CA ASP A 58 3.30 -6.88 -14.38
C ASP A 58 3.70 -5.44 -14.05
N ALA A 59 2.82 -4.47 -14.34
CA ALA A 59 3.03 -3.08 -13.98
C ALA A 59 2.98 -2.88 -12.45
N ILE A 60 2.06 -3.54 -11.75
CA ILE A 60 1.97 -3.50 -10.28
C ILE A 60 3.24 -4.09 -9.66
N ARG A 61 3.76 -5.20 -10.19
CA ARG A 61 5.01 -5.80 -9.71
C ARG A 61 6.19 -4.83 -9.82
N THR A 62 6.35 -4.21 -10.97
CA THR A 62 7.38 -3.20 -11.22
C THR A 62 7.19 -1.97 -10.30
N PHE A 63 5.96 -1.49 -10.15
CA PHE A 63 5.64 -0.39 -9.26
C PHE A 63 6.03 -0.70 -7.80
N LEU A 64 5.67 -1.87 -7.27
CA LEU A 64 6.00 -2.28 -5.91
C LEU A 64 7.51 -2.32 -5.67
N GLU A 65 8.28 -2.80 -6.64
CA GLU A 65 9.74 -2.80 -6.59
C GLU A 65 10.30 -1.37 -6.63
N GLU A 66 9.91 -0.58 -7.62
CA GLU A 66 10.49 0.74 -7.89
C GLU A 66 10.08 1.79 -6.85
N SER A 67 8.81 1.80 -6.42
CA SER A 67 8.30 2.81 -5.48
C SER A 67 8.87 2.67 -4.09
N MET A 68 9.24 1.46 -3.70
CA MET A 68 9.79 1.15 -2.38
C MET A 68 11.31 1.12 -2.34
N ALA A 69 11.98 1.24 -3.49
CA ALA A 69 13.43 1.31 -3.57
C ALA A 69 13.94 2.53 -2.77
N GLY A 70 14.90 2.29 -1.87
CA GLY A 70 15.49 3.32 -1.02
C GLY A 70 14.68 3.69 0.22
N LEU A 71 13.47 3.15 0.43
CA LEU A 71 12.61 3.39 1.59
C LEU A 71 12.75 2.30 2.67
N GLY A 72 13.87 1.59 2.71
CA GLY A 72 14.04 0.39 3.55
C GLY A 72 14.04 0.63 5.07
N ASP A 73 14.02 1.88 5.52
CA ASP A 73 13.89 2.27 6.92
C ASP A 73 12.51 2.84 7.29
N TRP A 74 11.58 2.87 6.33
CA TRP A 74 10.21 3.28 6.60
C TRP A 74 9.40 2.11 7.18
N GLU A 75 8.43 2.43 8.03
CA GLU A 75 7.52 1.47 8.63
C GLU A 75 6.07 1.84 8.33
N PHE A 76 5.20 0.83 8.27
CA PHE A 76 3.78 1.00 7.94
C PHE A 76 2.88 0.21 8.91
N PRO A 77 2.90 0.51 10.24
CA PRO A 77 2.10 -0.22 11.21
C PRO A 77 0.60 0.06 11.03
N GLU A 78 -0.17 -1.03 11.02
CA GLU A 78 -1.64 -0.98 10.97
C GLU A 78 -2.22 -0.38 12.26
N GLN A 79 -3.25 0.44 12.11
CA GLN A 79 -4.03 0.98 13.23
C GLN A 79 -5.36 0.24 13.41
N TRP A 80 -6.11 0.07 12.35
CA TRP A 80 -7.36 -0.67 12.32
C TRP A 80 -7.75 -1.06 10.88
N THR A 81 -8.60 -2.07 10.78
CA THR A 81 -9.13 -2.56 9.50
C THR A 81 -10.63 -2.79 9.62
N MET A 82 -11.39 -2.44 8.59
CA MET A 82 -12.81 -2.70 8.45
C MET A 82 -13.09 -3.45 7.15
N VAL A 83 -14.09 -4.31 7.16
CA VAL A 83 -14.59 -5.01 5.98
C VAL A 83 -16.09 -4.74 5.83
N ASP A 84 -16.53 -4.44 4.61
CA ASP A 84 -17.93 -4.27 4.23
C ASP A 84 -18.14 -4.83 2.82
N GLY A 85 -18.75 -6.01 2.74
CA GLY A 85 -18.91 -6.76 1.51
C GLY A 85 -17.54 -7.18 0.91
N ASP A 86 -17.25 -6.70 -0.28
CA ASP A 86 -15.98 -6.93 -0.98
C ASP A 86 -14.90 -5.88 -0.68
N ARG A 87 -15.20 -4.91 0.18
CA ARG A 87 -14.29 -3.81 0.50
C ARG A 87 -13.53 -4.04 1.79
N VAL A 88 -12.23 -3.87 1.75
CA VAL A 88 -11.37 -3.77 2.92
C VAL A 88 -10.87 -2.34 3.00
N VAL A 89 -11.07 -1.69 4.14
CA VAL A 89 -10.57 -0.34 4.41
C VAL A 89 -9.68 -0.41 5.64
N THR A 90 -8.48 0.09 5.52
CA THR A 90 -7.51 0.08 6.62
C THR A 90 -6.91 1.45 6.83
N MET A 91 -6.61 1.78 8.08
CA MET A 91 -5.78 2.92 8.46
C MET A 91 -4.44 2.42 8.96
N PHE A 92 -3.38 3.04 8.52
CA PHE A 92 -2.02 2.75 8.94
C PHE A 92 -1.25 4.05 9.22
N ASP A 93 -0.18 3.94 10.00
CA ASP A 93 0.82 5.00 10.08
C ASP A 93 1.90 4.77 9.02
N GLN A 94 2.37 5.84 8.39
CA GLN A 94 3.63 5.86 7.68
C GLN A 94 4.66 6.55 8.58
N ARG A 95 5.71 5.83 8.95
CA ARG A 95 6.75 6.31 9.85
C ARG A 95 8.07 6.50 9.10
N ILE A 96 8.58 7.70 9.17
CA ILE A 96 9.81 8.13 8.50
C ILE A 96 10.85 8.47 9.57
N PRO A 97 11.98 7.75 9.65
CA PRO A 97 13.03 8.08 10.61
C PRO A 97 13.78 9.35 10.19
N GLY A 98 13.94 10.28 11.12
CA GLY A 98 14.68 11.51 10.92
C GLY A 98 16.18 11.37 11.25
N ALA A 99 17.00 12.20 10.64
CA ALA A 99 18.42 12.32 10.97
C ALA A 99 18.68 12.84 12.40
N ASP A 100 17.67 13.48 12.98
CA ASP A 100 17.65 13.96 14.38
C ASP A 100 17.30 12.87 15.41
N GLY A 101 16.95 11.66 14.94
CA GLY A 101 16.53 10.52 15.76
C GLY A 101 15.04 10.53 16.12
N GLU A 102 14.26 11.49 15.63
CA GLU A 102 12.82 11.53 15.77
C GLU A 102 12.12 10.67 14.69
N ILE A 103 10.89 10.27 14.94
CA ILE A 103 10.05 9.56 13.97
C ILE A 103 8.93 10.50 13.53
N TYR A 104 8.90 10.78 12.25
CA TYR A 104 7.87 11.59 11.60
C TYR A 104 6.74 10.68 11.13
N THR A 105 5.53 10.90 11.62
CA THR A 105 4.40 9.98 11.40
C THR A 105 3.27 10.68 10.64
N GLN A 106 2.80 10.03 9.58
CA GLN A 106 1.64 10.43 8.80
C GLN A 106 0.60 9.31 8.77
N ALA A 107 -0.67 9.68 8.76
CA ALA A 107 -1.75 8.72 8.58
C ALA A 107 -1.94 8.39 7.09
N GLY A 108 -2.16 7.11 6.79
CA GLY A 108 -2.57 6.62 5.49
C GLY A 108 -3.87 5.82 5.58
N ILE A 109 -4.62 5.81 4.50
CA ILE A 109 -5.81 4.97 4.32
C ILE A 109 -5.62 4.18 3.03
N SER A 110 -5.79 2.86 3.10
CA SER A 110 -5.92 2.02 1.91
C SER A 110 -7.35 1.53 1.76
N VAL A 111 -7.84 1.50 0.53
CA VAL A 111 -9.13 0.93 0.14
C VAL A 111 -8.86 -0.17 -0.87
N LEU A 112 -9.19 -1.42 -0.52
CA LEU A 112 -9.00 -2.58 -1.37
C LEU A 112 -10.35 -3.19 -1.74
N TYR A 113 -10.43 -3.79 -2.94
CA TYR A 113 -11.60 -4.54 -3.37
C TYR A 113 -11.23 -6.00 -3.61
N TYR A 114 -11.82 -6.87 -2.81
CA TYR A 114 -11.62 -8.31 -2.87
C TYR A 114 -12.33 -8.90 -4.08
N ALA A 115 -11.64 -9.75 -4.84
CA ALA A 115 -12.16 -10.39 -6.06
C ALA A 115 -12.42 -11.89 -5.88
N GLY A 116 -12.19 -12.42 -4.69
CA GLY A 116 -12.24 -13.86 -4.43
C GLY A 116 -10.89 -14.55 -4.67
N GLY A 117 -10.77 -15.79 -4.22
CA GLY A 117 -9.59 -16.62 -4.45
C GLY A 117 -8.29 -16.05 -3.88
N GLY A 118 -8.37 -15.31 -2.77
CA GLY A 118 -7.20 -14.70 -2.12
C GLY A 118 -6.59 -13.53 -2.89
N LYS A 119 -7.39 -12.80 -3.68
CA LYS A 119 -6.89 -11.71 -4.53
C LYS A 119 -7.73 -10.45 -4.47
N PHE A 120 -7.06 -9.30 -4.60
CA PHE A 120 -7.67 -7.98 -4.78
C PHE A 120 -7.64 -7.57 -6.25
N SER A 121 -8.71 -6.97 -6.73
CA SER A 121 -8.80 -6.39 -8.08
C SER A 121 -8.45 -4.90 -8.10
N TYR A 122 -8.37 -4.27 -6.92
CA TYR A 122 -8.13 -2.84 -6.79
C TYR A 122 -7.53 -2.54 -5.42
N GLU A 123 -6.57 -1.62 -5.38
CA GLU A 123 -6.10 -0.96 -4.18
C GLU A 123 -5.92 0.53 -4.45
N MET A 124 -6.28 1.37 -3.49
CA MET A 124 -6.04 2.80 -3.54
C MET A 124 -5.49 3.27 -2.20
N ASP A 125 -4.31 3.86 -2.23
CA ASP A 125 -3.70 4.50 -1.08
C ASP A 125 -3.98 6.01 -1.08
N LEU A 126 -4.37 6.51 0.08
CA LEU A 126 -4.63 7.92 0.32
C LEU A 126 -3.72 8.42 1.45
N MET A 127 -2.87 9.35 1.13
CA MET A 127 -1.97 10.01 2.07
C MET A 127 -1.90 11.51 1.81
N ASN A 128 -1.57 12.28 2.83
CA ASN A 128 -1.35 13.73 2.66
C ASN A 128 0.08 13.99 2.15
N MET A 129 0.25 14.03 0.84
CA MET A 129 1.55 14.24 0.21
C MET A 129 2.21 15.58 0.55
N ALA A 130 1.44 16.61 0.91
CA ALA A 130 2.00 17.88 1.35
C ALA A 130 2.74 17.71 2.68
N HIS A 131 2.11 17.07 3.67
CA HIS A 131 2.74 16.79 4.96
C HIS A 131 3.92 15.83 4.83
N ILE A 132 3.81 14.78 4.02
CA ILE A 132 4.93 13.86 3.78
C ILE A 132 6.15 14.63 3.23
N ASN A 133 5.94 15.52 2.27
CA ASN A 133 7.02 16.34 1.71
C ASN A 133 7.61 17.32 2.73
N GLU A 134 6.81 17.87 3.64
CA GLU A 134 7.27 18.71 4.74
C GLU A 134 8.09 17.89 5.74
N ASP A 135 7.63 16.70 6.10
CA ASP A 135 8.30 15.80 7.03
C ASP A 135 9.63 15.29 6.46
N LEU A 136 9.69 14.92 5.18
CA LEU A 136 10.95 14.53 4.53
C LEU A 136 12.02 15.61 4.62
N LYS A 137 11.63 16.89 4.48
CA LYS A 137 12.54 18.02 4.63
C LYS A 137 12.96 18.22 6.09
N SER A 138 12.01 18.17 7.02
CA SER A 138 12.25 18.34 8.45
C SER A 138 13.11 17.21 9.02
N ALA A 139 12.84 15.98 8.60
CA ALA A 139 13.58 14.78 8.96
C ALA A 139 14.99 14.76 8.38
N GLN A 140 15.30 15.60 7.39
CA GLN A 140 16.53 15.53 6.58
C GLN A 140 16.76 14.09 6.05
N TRP A 141 15.65 13.43 5.70
CA TRP A 141 15.68 12.04 5.26
C TRP A 141 16.43 11.88 3.94
N THR A 142 17.20 10.81 3.83
CA THR A 142 17.90 10.42 2.60
C THR A 142 17.66 8.95 2.29
N PRO A 143 17.54 8.58 1.01
CA PRO A 143 17.33 7.19 0.61
C PRO A 143 18.43 6.24 1.09
N LYS A 144 18.07 4.99 1.36
CA LYS A 144 18.97 3.90 1.72
C LYS A 144 19.37 3.06 0.49
N GLY A 145 20.10 3.63 -0.43
CA GLY A 145 20.51 3.02 -1.68
C GLY A 145 19.81 3.63 -2.90
N ASP A 146 19.53 2.81 -3.92
CA ASP A 146 18.86 3.26 -5.13
C ASP A 146 17.46 3.80 -4.79
N PHE A 147 17.10 4.89 -5.43
CA PHE A 147 15.83 5.57 -5.19
C PHE A 147 15.22 6.04 -6.52
N ASN A 148 13.94 5.77 -6.71
CA ASN A 148 13.21 6.19 -7.89
C ASN A 148 12.24 7.33 -7.55
N MET A 149 12.27 8.38 -8.37
CA MET A 149 11.30 9.47 -8.23
C MET A 149 9.97 9.09 -8.87
N PRO A 150 8.84 9.41 -8.23
CA PRO A 150 7.54 9.28 -8.86
C PRO A 150 7.46 10.03 -10.20
N PRO A 151 6.57 9.61 -11.12
CA PRO A 151 6.33 10.32 -12.37
C PRO A 151 5.97 11.79 -12.12
N ARG A 152 6.51 12.71 -12.92
CA ARG A 152 6.21 14.14 -12.79
C ARG A 152 4.72 14.46 -12.98
N ASN A 153 4.05 13.70 -13.85
CA ASN A 153 2.63 13.85 -14.20
C ASN A 153 1.95 12.47 -14.11
N PRO A 154 1.67 11.98 -12.88
CA PRO A 154 1.03 10.67 -12.70
C PRO A 154 -0.41 10.70 -13.22
N VAL A 155 -0.88 9.57 -13.72
CA VAL A 155 -2.30 9.40 -14.07
C VAL A 155 -3.13 9.41 -12.80
N ARG A 156 -4.10 10.32 -12.69
CA ARG A 156 -4.90 10.54 -11.47
C ARG A 156 -6.31 9.96 -11.55
N ASP A 157 -6.59 9.13 -12.53
CA ASP A 157 -7.85 8.40 -12.61
C ASP A 157 -7.86 7.29 -11.55
N TYR A 158 -8.72 7.46 -10.53
CA TYR A 158 -8.88 6.50 -9.44
C TYR A 158 -10.05 5.53 -9.66
N SER A 159 -10.68 5.56 -10.83
CA SER A 159 -11.81 4.69 -11.12
C SER A 159 -11.40 3.21 -11.11
N ARG A 160 -12.30 2.36 -10.61
CA ARG A 160 -12.21 0.91 -10.82
C ARG A 160 -12.51 0.60 -12.28
N LYS A 161 -11.94 -0.48 -12.80
CA LYS A 161 -12.42 -1.01 -14.09
C LYS A 161 -13.89 -1.41 -13.93
N SER A 162 -14.72 -1.04 -14.91
CA SER A 162 -16.09 -1.54 -14.96
C SER A 162 -16.06 -3.06 -15.07
N ALA A 163 -16.87 -3.74 -14.24
CA ALA A 163 -17.12 -5.15 -14.44
C ALA A 163 -17.75 -5.32 -15.86
N THR A 164 -17.01 -5.97 -16.74
CA THR A 164 -17.50 -6.34 -18.09
C THR A 164 -18.45 -7.53 -18.01
#